data_e01ca1ada77e6ef2a171d47697cc6aa2
#
_entry.id   e01ca1ada77e6ef2a171d47697cc6aa2
#
_cell.length_a   1.000
_cell.length_b   1.000
_cell.length_c   1.000
_cell.angle_alpha   90.00
_cell.angle_beta   90.00
_cell.angle_gamma   90.00
#
_symmetry.space_group_name_H-M   'P 1'
#
loop_
_entity.id
_entity.type
_entity.pdbx_description
1 polymer ?
#
loop_
_entity_poly.entity_id
_entity_poly.type
_entity_poly.pdbx_seq_one_letter_code
_entity_poly.pdbx_strand_id
1 'polypeptide(L)'
;VMVGYQAVGSGAAATNQNSFGYSAACTGNNQITLGNTSIGQIRAQVTSITAISDERDKTSIETIPYGLEFVNSLQPKKFVWDHRAETDSEGNEFFSLNKGKKDIGFIAQDLQLVDDDYLNLVYDENPDKLEATYGRLIPVLVQAIKELKAEVELLKNK
;
A
#
# COMPACT_ATOMS: atom_id res chain seq x y z
N VAL A 1 3.17 -8.78 19.16
CA VAL A 1 4.60 -8.99 19.45
C VAL A 1 5.38 -7.76 19.07
N MET A 2 6.21 -7.24 19.97
CA MET A 2 7.04 -6.06 19.72
C MET A 2 8.50 -6.48 19.87
N VAL A 3 9.31 -6.30 18.83
CA VAL A 3 10.73 -6.72 18.78
C VAL A 3 11.58 -5.58 18.22
N GLY A 4 12.37 -4.95 19.05
CA GLY A 4 13.25 -3.83 18.70
C GLY A 4 13.17 -2.70 19.74
N TYR A 5 14.21 -1.87 19.77
CA TYR A 5 14.23 -0.69 20.64
C TYR A 5 13.09 0.26 20.21
N GLN A 6 12.26 0.71 21.16
CA GLN A 6 11.09 1.55 20.94
C GLN A 6 10.04 0.98 19.95
N ALA A 7 10.01 -0.35 19.72
CA ALA A 7 8.91 -0.96 18.97
C ALA A 7 7.62 -0.93 19.78
N VAL A 8 6.53 -0.40 19.21
CA VAL A 8 5.27 -0.17 19.94
C VAL A 8 4.04 -0.63 19.14
N GLY A 9 2.94 -0.87 19.87
CA GLY A 9 1.60 -1.04 19.31
C GLY A 9 0.82 0.28 19.33
N SER A 10 -0.37 0.29 18.75
CA SER A 10 -1.22 1.50 18.66
C SER A 10 -1.92 1.87 19.98
N GLY A 11 -1.89 1.00 21.00
CA GLY A 11 -2.50 1.26 22.31
C GLY A 11 -2.74 0.01 23.15
N ALA A 12 -3.19 0.19 24.37
CA ALA A 12 -3.38 -0.89 25.35
C ALA A 12 -4.49 -1.90 24.97
N ALA A 13 -5.49 -1.48 24.21
CA ALA A 13 -6.57 -2.33 23.71
C ALA A 13 -6.29 -2.91 22.32
N ALA A 14 -5.09 -2.70 21.79
CA ALA A 14 -4.70 -3.14 20.46
C ALA A 14 -4.63 -4.67 20.33
N THR A 15 -5.15 -5.21 19.24
CA THR A 15 -5.23 -6.66 19.00
C THR A 15 -4.49 -7.04 17.72
N ASN A 16 -3.87 -8.24 17.72
CA ASN A 16 -3.22 -8.85 16.56
C ASN A 16 -2.20 -7.92 15.89
N GLN A 17 -1.30 -7.33 16.67
CA GLN A 17 -0.25 -6.42 16.18
C GLN A 17 1.14 -7.02 16.36
N ASN A 18 1.99 -6.81 15.36
CA ASN A 18 3.38 -7.20 15.38
C ASN A 18 4.26 -6.07 14.83
N SER A 19 5.21 -5.56 15.62
CA SER A 19 6.16 -4.53 15.22
C SER A 19 7.58 -5.05 15.33
N PHE A 20 8.35 -4.95 14.26
CA PHE A 20 9.72 -5.45 14.17
C PHE A 20 10.66 -4.35 13.71
N GLY A 21 11.62 -3.96 14.53
CA GLY A 21 12.66 -2.99 14.21
C GLY A 21 12.67 -1.78 15.15
N TYR A 22 13.68 -0.93 14.98
CA TYR A 22 13.83 0.32 15.73
C TYR A 22 12.63 1.24 15.46
N SER A 23 11.97 1.69 16.52
CA SER A 23 10.80 2.58 16.48
C SER A 23 9.70 2.12 15.51
N ALA A 24 9.56 0.81 15.29
CA ALA A 24 8.44 0.27 14.52
C ALA A 24 7.14 0.43 15.29
N ALA A 25 6.15 1.08 14.69
CA ALA A 25 4.87 1.37 15.33
C ALA A 25 3.70 0.88 14.48
N CYS A 26 2.82 0.05 15.05
CA CYS A 26 1.52 -0.23 14.44
C CYS A 26 0.57 0.96 14.69
N THR A 27 -0.25 1.27 13.71
CA THR A 27 -1.22 2.38 13.74
C THR A 27 -2.67 1.90 13.94
N GLY A 28 -2.95 0.61 13.70
CA GLY A 28 -4.26 -0.02 13.87
C GLY A 28 -4.16 -1.50 14.20
N ASN A 29 -5.30 -2.15 14.43
CA ASN A 29 -5.39 -3.58 14.68
C ASN A 29 -5.05 -4.42 13.43
N ASN A 30 -4.72 -5.70 13.65
CA ASN A 30 -4.43 -6.66 12.57
C ASN A 30 -3.29 -6.23 11.64
N GLN A 31 -2.23 -5.64 12.19
CA GLN A 31 -1.08 -5.13 11.45
C GLN A 31 0.23 -5.85 11.77
N ILE A 32 1.09 -5.95 10.75
CA ILE A 32 2.50 -6.27 10.88
C ILE A 32 3.30 -5.09 10.34
N THR A 33 4.08 -4.42 11.18
CA THR A 33 4.93 -3.28 10.80
C THR A 33 6.40 -3.69 10.81
N LEU A 34 7.10 -3.42 9.70
CA LEU A 34 8.51 -3.73 9.52
C LEU A 34 9.32 -2.42 9.48
N GLY A 35 9.90 -2.05 10.62
CA GLY A 35 10.71 -0.83 10.77
C GLY A 35 9.88 0.45 10.82
N ASN A 36 10.54 1.57 10.54
CA ASN A 36 9.99 2.91 10.53
C ASN A 36 10.20 3.59 9.17
N THR A 37 9.85 4.86 9.03
CA THR A 37 9.98 5.66 7.78
C THR A 37 11.42 5.82 7.27
N SER A 38 12.44 5.48 8.07
CA SER A 38 13.84 5.51 7.65
C SER A 38 14.30 4.21 6.97
N ILE A 39 13.46 3.15 6.93
CA ILE A 39 13.80 1.91 6.23
C ILE A 39 13.91 2.20 4.72
N GLY A 40 15.07 1.93 4.16
CA GLY A 40 15.34 2.13 2.74
C GLY A 40 15.14 0.88 1.89
N GLN A 41 15.19 -0.32 2.50
CA GLN A 41 15.08 -1.61 1.80
C GLN A 41 14.58 -2.71 2.73
N ILE A 42 13.71 -3.58 2.20
CA ILE A 42 13.43 -4.90 2.79
C ILE A 42 14.17 -5.93 1.92
N ARG A 43 15.11 -6.67 2.51
CA ARG A 43 15.93 -7.64 1.78
C ARG A 43 15.53 -9.08 2.15
N ALA A 44 15.13 -9.84 1.14
CA ALA A 44 14.84 -11.25 1.24
C ALA A 44 15.32 -11.99 -0.02
N GLN A 45 15.57 -13.29 0.06
CA GLN A 45 15.86 -14.11 -1.12
C GLN A 45 14.64 -14.22 -2.03
N VAL A 46 13.44 -14.21 -1.45
CA VAL A 46 12.16 -14.20 -2.19
C VAL A 46 11.67 -12.77 -2.37
N THR A 47 11.09 -12.48 -3.53
CA THR A 47 10.64 -11.13 -3.91
C THR A 47 9.13 -10.93 -3.78
N SER A 48 8.39 -11.97 -3.40
CA SER A 48 6.94 -11.92 -3.26
C SER A 48 6.47 -12.56 -1.96
N ILE A 49 5.40 -12.01 -1.40
CA ILE A 49 4.65 -12.60 -0.29
C ILE A 49 3.51 -13.41 -0.91
N THR A 50 3.39 -14.70 -0.55
CA THR A 50 2.32 -15.57 -1.03
C THR A 50 1.02 -15.22 -0.34
N ALA A 51 0.01 -14.81 -1.12
CA ALA A 51 -1.33 -14.57 -0.61
C ALA A 51 -2.15 -15.87 -0.54
N ILE A 52 -2.94 -16.05 0.52
CA ILE A 52 -3.95 -17.10 0.62
C ILE A 52 -5.07 -16.72 -0.37
N SER A 53 -5.40 -17.63 -1.33
CA SER A 53 -6.35 -17.33 -2.40
C SER A 53 -7.13 -18.57 -2.86
N ASP A 54 -7.58 -19.42 -1.93
CA ASP A 54 -8.40 -20.59 -2.23
C ASP A 54 -9.82 -20.15 -2.61
N GLU A 55 -10.39 -20.76 -3.65
CA GLU A 55 -11.77 -20.47 -4.10
C GLU A 55 -12.80 -20.80 -3.02
N ARG A 56 -12.54 -21.84 -2.22
CA ARG A 56 -13.45 -22.29 -1.14
C ARG A 56 -13.65 -21.26 -0.04
N ASP A 57 -12.72 -20.30 0.08
CA ASP A 57 -12.75 -19.21 1.07
C ASP A 57 -13.36 -17.91 0.48
N LYS A 58 -13.98 -18.00 -0.71
CA LYS A 58 -14.53 -16.85 -1.44
C LYS A 58 -16.00 -17.11 -1.84
N THR A 59 -16.75 -16.02 -1.96
CA THR A 59 -18.13 -16.04 -2.44
C THR A 59 -18.33 -14.87 -3.41
N SER A 60 -19.43 -14.88 -4.17
CA SER A 60 -19.80 -13.83 -5.12
C SER A 60 -18.65 -13.47 -6.09
N ILE A 61 -18.05 -14.53 -6.68
CA ILE A 61 -16.91 -14.38 -7.59
C ILE A 61 -17.41 -13.87 -8.93
N GLU A 62 -16.98 -12.67 -9.30
CA GLU A 62 -17.36 -11.98 -10.53
C GLU A 62 -16.14 -11.40 -11.24
N THR A 63 -16.31 -11.05 -12.52
CA THR A 63 -15.31 -10.30 -13.27
C THR A 63 -15.24 -8.86 -12.75
N ILE A 64 -14.04 -8.35 -12.53
CA ILE A 64 -13.87 -6.98 -12.04
C ILE A 64 -14.31 -5.95 -13.11
N PRO A 65 -14.98 -4.85 -12.72
CA PRO A 65 -15.38 -3.79 -13.64
C PRO A 65 -14.27 -2.77 -13.92
N TYR A 66 -13.11 -2.91 -13.30
CA TYR A 66 -12.00 -1.95 -13.39
C TYR A 66 -11.02 -2.39 -14.48
N GLY A 67 -11.06 -1.74 -15.63
CA GLY A 67 -10.23 -2.03 -16.79
C GLY A 67 -9.46 -0.82 -17.28
N LEU A 68 -9.43 -0.62 -18.61
CA LEU A 68 -8.64 0.41 -19.26
C LEU A 68 -9.05 1.83 -18.85
N GLU A 69 -10.36 2.11 -18.73
CA GLU A 69 -10.86 3.41 -18.29
C GLU A 69 -10.39 3.75 -16.88
N PHE A 70 -10.47 2.78 -15.96
CA PHE A 70 -9.96 2.96 -14.60
C PHE A 70 -8.45 3.25 -14.58
N VAL A 71 -7.65 2.50 -15.33
CA VAL A 71 -6.19 2.73 -15.42
C VAL A 71 -5.89 4.13 -15.95
N ASN A 72 -6.67 4.63 -16.90
CA ASN A 72 -6.53 5.99 -17.44
C ASN A 72 -6.89 7.09 -16.43
N SER A 73 -7.69 6.79 -15.41
CA SER A 73 -8.00 7.75 -14.33
C SER A 73 -6.87 7.88 -13.31
N LEU A 74 -5.99 6.89 -13.20
CA LEU A 74 -4.88 6.91 -12.25
C LEU A 74 -3.85 7.98 -12.62
N GLN A 75 -3.25 8.59 -11.59
CA GLN A 75 -2.29 9.70 -11.73
C GLN A 75 -0.91 9.31 -11.16
N PRO A 76 -0.07 8.56 -11.89
CA PRO A 76 1.28 8.26 -11.44
C PRO A 76 2.12 9.54 -11.36
N LYS A 77 2.87 9.71 -10.30
CA LYS A 77 3.67 10.92 -10.01
C LYS A 77 5.13 10.56 -9.75
N LYS A 78 6.02 11.51 -10.02
CA LYS A 78 7.36 11.55 -9.44
C LYS A 78 7.40 12.63 -8.36
N PHE A 79 8.05 12.34 -7.25
CA PHE A 79 8.11 13.25 -6.11
C PHE A 79 9.44 13.13 -5.36
N VAL A 80 9.64 14.04 -4.43
CA VAL A 80 10.72 13.99 -3.45
C VAL A 80 10.09 13.83 -2.09
N TRP A 81 10.55 12.87 -1.30
CA TRP A 81 10.09 12.67 0.06
C TRP A 81 10.45 13.88 0.93
N ASP A 82 9.44 14.54 1.47
CA ASP A 82 9.57 15.58 2.50
C ASP A 82 8.81 15.12 3.76
N HIS A 83 9.38 14.08 4.40
CA HIS A 83 8.77 13.51 5.59
C HIS A 83 8.60 14.56 6.68
N ARG A 84 7.40 14.64 7.25
CA ARG A 84 7.09 15.38 8.46
C ARG A 84 7.92 14.81 9.62
N ALA A 85 8.17 15.62 10.65
CA ALA A 85 8.73 15.11 11.90
C ALA A 85 7.81 14.01 12.48
N GLU A 86 8.41 12.96 13.00
CA GLU A 86 7.75 11.90 13.74
C GLU A 86 8.20 11.97 15.20
N THR A 87 7.38 11.46 16.11
CA THR A 87 7.70 11.44 17.54
C THR A 87 7.89 10.00 17.97
N ASP A 88 8.99 9.72 18.65
CA ASP A 88 9.25 8.40 19.23
C ASP A 88 8.42 8.14 20.49
N SER A 89 8.53 6.93 21.07
CA SER A 89 7.79 6.55 22.27
C SER A 89 8.22 7.33 23.53
N GLU A 90 9.33 8.07 23.49
CA GLU A 90 9.85 8.92 24.58
C GLU A 90 9.47 10.39 24.37
N GLY A 91 8.79 10.72 23.25
CA GLY A 91 8.38 12.08 22.94
C GLY A 91 9.44 12.91 22.18
N ASN A 92 10.54 12.30 21.71
CA ASN A 92 11.56 13.02 20.96
C ASN A 92 11.17 13.09 19.47
N GLU A 93 11.30 14.28 18.87
CA GLU A 93 11.10 14.43 17.44
C GLU A 93 12.30 13.90 16.62
N PHE A 94 11.98 13.23 15.53
CA PHE A 94 12.98 12.80 14.55
C PHE A 94 12.46 12.92 13.12
N PHE A 95 13.37 12.99 12.15
CA PHE A 95 13.04 12.97 10.74
C PHE A 95 13.51 11.66 10.11
N SER A 96 12.71 11.16 9.15
CA SER A 96 13.09 10.02 8.34
C SER A 96 14.43 10.27 7.61
N LEU A 97 15.31 9.26 7.58
CA LEU A 97 16.52 9.27 6.78
C LEU A 97 16.24 9.23 5.26
N ASN A 98 14.99 8.96 4.86
CA ASN A 98 14.56 9.03 3.47
C ASN A 98 14.10 10.43 3.03
N LYS A 99 14.13 11.45 3.91
CA LYS A 99 13.84 12.84 3.54
C LYS A 99 14.81 13.30 2.44
N GLY A 100 14.27 13.87 1.37
CA GLY A 100 15.03 14.26 0.18
C GLY A 100 15.24 13.17 -0.87
N LYS A 101 14.85 11.92 -0.61
CA LYS A 101 14.90 10.83 -1.59
C LYS A 101 13.89 11.08 -2.72
N LYS A 102 14.34 10.88 -3.96
CA LYS A 102 13.47 10.93 -5.16
C LYS A 102 12.79 9.58 -5.37
N ASP A 103 11.52 9.60 -5.73
CA ASP A 103 10.73 8.39 -5.95
C ASP A 103 9.63 8.60 -6.99
N ILE A 104 8.98 7.50 -7.38
CA ILE A 104 7.78 7.47 -8.22
C ILE A 104 6.70 6.67 -7.51
N GLY A 105 5.44 7.02 -7.73
CA GLY A 105 4.31 6.31 -7.13
C GLY A 105 3.01 7.05 -7.34
N PHE A 106 2.07 6.83 -6.46
CA PHE A 106 0.78 7.54 -6.42
C PHE A 106 0.67 8.36 -5.14
N ILE A 107 -0.11 9.43 -5.20
CA ILE A 107 -0.51 10.19 -4.03
C ILE A 107 -1.77 9.53 -3.45
N ALA A 108 -1.78 9.23 -2.15
CA ALA A 108 -2.89 8.54 -1.51
C ALA A 108 -4.21 9.29 -1.66
N GLN A 109 -4.20 10.62 -1.57
CA GLN A 109 -5.37 11.46 -1.78
C GLN A 109 -5.92 11.40 -3.22
N ASP A 110 -5.05 11.27 -4.24
CA ASP A 110 -5.50 11.07 -5.62
C ASP A 110 -6.14 9.68 -5.79
N LEU A 111 -5.61 8.66 -5.11
CA LEU A 111 -6.19 7.30 -5.11
C LEU A 111 -7.54 7.27 -4.40
N GLN A 112 -7.75 8.00 -3.30
CA GLN A 112 -9.04 8.06 -2.59
C GLN A 112 -10.19 8.53 -3.49
N LEU A 113 -9.92 9.34 -4.53
CA LEU A 113 -10.95 9.82 -5.47
C LEU A 113 -11.52 8.72 -6.36
N VAL A 114 -10.80 7.60 -6.50
CA VAL A 114 -11.14 6.48 -7.39
C VAL A 114 -11.22 5.14 -6.64
N ASP A 115 -11.01 5.14 -5.34
CA ASP A 115 -11.03 3.95 -4.48
C ASP A 115 -12.46 3.54 -4.12
N ASP A 116 -12.64 2.26 -3.82
CA ASP A 116 -13.88 1.70 -3.29
C ASP A 116 -13.61 0.46 -2.42
N ASP A 117 -14.68 -0.15 -1.89
CA ASP A 117 -14.61 -1.30 -0.97
C ASP A 117 -13.95 -2.56 -1.58
N TYR A 118 -13.91 -2.69 -2.91
CA TYR A 118 -13.25 -3.80 -3.61
C TYR A 118 -11.78 -3.50 -3.89
N LEU A 119 -11.47 -2.28 -4.28
CA LEU A 119 -10.11 -1.86 -4.63
C LEU A 119 -9.22 -1.75 -3.39
N ASN A 120 -9.69 -1.07 -2.34
CA ASN A 120 -8.95 -0.84 -1.11
C ASN A 120 -7.51 -0.35 -1.39
N LEU A 121 -7.40 0.69 -2.21
CA LEU A 121 -6.11 1.25 -2.63
C LEU A 121 -5.47 2.10 -1.54
N VAL A 122 -6.28 2.63 -0.63
CA VAL A 122 -5.82 3.50 0.44
C VAL A 122 -6.14 2.88 1.79
N TYR A 123 -5.14 2.82 2.66
CA TYR A 123 -5.30 2.52 4.07
C TYR A 123 -5.37 3.83 4.85
N ASP A 124 -6.49 4.13 5.47
CA ASP A 124 -6.84 5.42 6.05
C ASP A 124 -7.27 5.37 7.52
N GLU A 125 -7.02 4.25 8.23
CA GLU A 125 -7.27 4.17 9.69
C GLU A 125 -6.55 5.29 10.47
N ASN A 126 -5.43 5.77 9.93
CA ASN A 126 -4.80 7.00 10.41
C ASN A 126 -4.96 8.11 9.36
N PRO A 127 -5.94 9.02 9.52
CA PRO A 127 -6.20 10.07 8.53
C PRO A 127 -5.05 11.08 8.38
N ASP A 128 -4.18 11.18 9.39
CA ASP A 128 -3.00 12.05 9.32
C ASP A 128 -1.85 11.43 8.53
N LYS A 129 -1.90 10.12 8.25
CA LYS A 129 -0.85 9.37 7.57
C LYS A 129 -1.45 8.28 6.70
N LEU A 130 -1.98 8.67 5.54
CA LEU A 130 -2.54 7.74 4.55
C LEU A 130 -1.46 6.88 3.93
N GLU A 131 -1.80 5.62 3.65
CA GLU A 131 -0.91 4.65 3.02
C GLU A 131 -1.53 4.10 1.73
N ALA A 132 -0.72 3.75 0.74
CA ALA A 132 -1.18 3.27 -0.56
C ALA A 132 -0.84 1.80 -0.79
N THR A 133 -1.78 1.02 -1.33
CA THR A 133 -1.67 -0.42 -1.58
C THR A 133 -1.55 -0.72 -3.07
N TYR A 134 -0.37 -0.60 -3.65
CA TYR A 134 -0.14 -0.74 -5.11
C TYR A 134 -0.38 -2.15 -5.65
N GLY A 135 -0.19 -3.19 -4.84
CA GLY A 135 -0.37 -4.59 -5.26
C GLY A 135 -1.80 -4.90 -5.72
N ARG A 136 -2.80 -4.16 -5.25
CA ARG A 136 -4.19 -4.28 -5.66
C ARG A 136 -4.44 -3.89 -7.12
N LEU A 137 -3.55 -3.12 -7.73
CA LEU A 137 -3.65 -2.72 -9.14
C LEU A 137 -3.28 -3.85 -10.11
N ILE A 138 -2.64 -4.94 -9.67
CA ILE A 138 -2.23 -6.03 -10.57
C ILE A 138 -3.42 -6.66 -11.32
N PRO A 139 -4.52 -7.09 -10.68
CA PRO A 139 -5.69 -7.62 -11.39
C PRO A 139 -6.32 -6.59 -12.33
N VAL A 140 -6.35 -5.32 -11.94
CA VAL A 140 -6.87 -4.21 -12.75
C VAL A 140 -6.04 -4.03 -14.02
N LEU A 141 -4.71 -4.04 -13.91
CA LEU A 141 -3.81 -3.96 -15.05
C LEU A 141 -3.98 -5.16 -16.00
N VAL A 142 -4.20 -6.37 -15.47
CA VAL A 142 -4.49 -7.55 -16.29
C VAL A 142 -5.79 -7.37 -17.08
N GLN A 143 -6.84 -6.84 -16.45
CA GLN A 143 -8.12 -6.57 -17.14
C GLN A 143 -7.95 -5.47 -18.21
N ALA A 144 -7.28 -4.37 -17.89
CA ALA A 144 -7.00 -3.30 -18.85
C ALA A 144 -6.21 -3.78 -20.07
N ILE A 145 -5.22 -4.66 -19.89
CA ILE A 145 -4.46 -5.26 -21.00
C ILE A 145 -5.37 -6.12 -21.89
N LYS A 146 -6.31 -6.88 -21.31
CA LYS A 146 -7.27 -7.69 -22.09
C LYS A 146 -8.19 -6.81 -22.94
N GLU A 147 -8.68 -5.71 -22.38
CA GLU A 147 -9.53 -4.75 -23.09
C GLU A 147 -8.76 -4.08 -24.23
N LEU A 148 -7.56 -3.57 -23.95
CA LEU A 148 -6.69 -2.96 -24.95
C LEU A 148 -6.37 -3.94 -26.10
N LYS A 149 -6.10 -5.22 -25.78
CA LYS A 149 -5.88 -6.26 -26.79
C LYS A 149 -7.10 -6.41 -27.70
N ALA A 150 -8.31 -6.47 -27.13
CA ALA A 150 -9.55 -6.60 -27.90
C ALA A 150 -9.77 -5.40 -28.84
N GLU A 151 -9.52 -4.18 -28.37
CA GLU A 151 -9.61 -2.96 -29.21
C GLU A 151 -8.61 -2.96 -30.36
N VAL A 152 -7.37 -3.38 -30.11
CA VAL A 152 -6.34 -3.50 -31.17
C VAL A 152 -6.75 -4.56 -32.21
N GLU A 153 -7.32 -5.68 -31.83
CA GLU A 153 -7.79 -6.71 -32.76
C GLU A 153 -8.96 -6.21 -33.61
N LEU A 154 -9.89 -5.44 -33.04
CA LEU A 154 -10.98 -4.80 -33.78
C LEU A 154 -10.45 -3.79 -34.82
N LEU A 155 -9.40 -3.04 -34.51
CA LEU A 155 -8.80 -2.08 -35.44
C LEU A 155 -8.04 -2.75 -36.59
N LYS A 156 -7.41 -3.91 -36.34
CA LYS A 156 -6.68 -4.67 -37.37
C LYS A 156 -7.62 -5.36 -38.39
N ASN A 157 -8.88 -5.60 -38.04
CA ASN A 157 -9.86 -6.27 -38.87
C ASN A 157 -10.76 -5.29 -39.66
N LYS A 158 -10.47 -4.00 -39.56
CA LYS A 158 -11.08 -2.92 -40.37
C LYS A 158 -10.20 -2.58 -41.59
#